data_835914749eea84cb3e504b7a618398b3
#
_entry.id   835914749eea84cb3e504b7a618398b3
#
_cell.length_a   1.000
_cell.length_b   1.000
_cell.length_c   1.000
_cell.angle_alpha   90.00
_cell.angle_beta   90.00
_cell.angle_gamma   90.00
#
_symmetry.space_group_name_H-M   'P 1'
#
loop_
_entity.id
_entity.type
_entity.pdbx_description
1 polymer ?
#
loop_
_entity_poly.entity_id
_entity_poly.type
_entity_poly.pdbx_seq_one_letter_code
_entity_poly.pdbx_strand_id
1 'polypeptide(L)'
;DKYIVLPLPDDEKTYTMRMFYALKPSRDADGMDEVIFNELEEAILHSALQYLLVLPNVAWSDRELASYHAKQFLREMVERRARANLGNMRGVMRATAPKFA
;
A
#
# COMPACT_ATOMS: atom_id res chain seq x y z
N ASP A 1 7.47 -19.89 -2.02
CA ASP A 1 6.19 -20.29 -1.43
C ASP A 1 5.53 -21.36 -2.27
N LYS A 2 5.07 -22.39 -1.60
CA LYS A 2 4.41 -23.50 -2.24
C LYS A 2 2.92 -23.52 -1.87
N TYR A 3 2.08 -23.76 -2.87
CA TYR A 3 0.65 -23.86 -2.71
C TYR A 3 0.20 -25.28 -3.01
N ILE A 4 -0.73 -25.76 -2.22
CA ILE A 4 -1.33 -27.08 -2.41
C ILE A 4 -2.79 -26.88 -2.79
N VAL A 5 -3.19 -27.48 -3.91
CA VAL A 5 -4.58 -27.44 -4.38
C VAL A 5 -5.32 -28.68 -3.89
N LEU A 6 -6.43 -28.48 -3.23
CA LEU A 6 -7.31 -29.55 -2.74
C LEU A 6 -8.70 -29.43 -3.36
N PRO A 7 -9.31 -30.54 -3.81
CA PRO A 7 -8.75 -31.89 -3.91
C PRO A 7 -7.60 -31.96 -4.91
N LEU A 8 -6.79 -33.01 -4.82
CA LEU A 8 -5.64 -33.20 -5.71
C LEU A 8 -6.11 -33.28 -7.16
N PRO A 9 -5.47 -32.53 -8.08
CA PRO A 9 -5.85 -32.58 -9.48
C PRO A 9 -5.46 -33.94 -10.10
N ASP A 10 -6.24 -34.35 -11.08
CA ASP A 10 -5.98 -35.53 -11.89
C ASP A 10 -4.85 -35.25 -12.88
N ASP A 11 -3.86 -36.16 -12.99
CA ASP A 11 -2.73 -35.98 -13.87
C ASP A 11 -3.10 -36.00 -15.36
N GLU A 12 -4.25 -36.56 -15.70
CA GLU A 12 -4.73 -36.66 -17.08
C GLU A 12 -5.49 -35.42 -17.56
N LYS A 13 -5.83 -34.51 -16.66
CA LYS A 13 -6.65 -33.34 -16.98
C LYS A 13 -5.87 -32.04 -16.76
N THR A 14 -6.12 -31.09 -17.65
CA THR A 14 -5.60 -29.72 -17.51
C THR A 14 -6.64 -28.86 -16.82
N TYR A 15 -6.23 -28.17 -15.76
CA TYR A 15 -7.09 -27.28 -14.99
C TYR A 15 -6.63 -25.84 -15.15
N THR A 16 -7.59 -24.94 -15.20
CA THR A 16 -7.32 -23.50 -15.18
C THR A 16 -7.56 -22.98 -13.79
N MET A 17 -6.56 -22.33 -13.21
CA MET A 17 -6.65 -21.71 -11.88
C MET A 17 -6.48 -20.21 -12.01
N ARG A 18 -7.37 -19.47 -11.34
CA ARG A 18 -7.25 -18.02 -11.22
C ARG A 18 -6.86 -17.68 -9.79
N MET A 19 -5.81 -16.90 -9.64
CA MET A 19 -5.29 -16.54 -8.33
C MET A 19 -5.22 -15.02 -8.19
N PHE A 20 -5.68 -14.51 -7.06
CA PHE A 20 -5.54 -13.11 -6.70
C PHE A 20 -4.53 -13.01 -5.56
N TYR A 21 -3.54 -12.14 -5.70
CA TYR A 21 -2.50 -11.98 -4.69
C TYR A 21 -2.02 -10.53 -4.65
N ALA A 22 -1.52 -10.12 -3.49
CA ALA A 22 -0.90 -8.82 -3.31
C ALA A 22 0.62 -8.97 -3.35
N LEU A 23 1.26 -8.11 -4.12
CA LEU A 23 2.72 -8.07 -4.22
C LEU A 23 3.27 -6.89 -3.44
N LYS A 24 4.42 -7.10 -2.81
CA LYS A 24 5.19 -6.02 -2.21
C LYS A 24 6.63 -6.09 -2.73
N PRO A 25 7.30 -4.94 -2.92
CA PRO A 25 8.69 -4.95 -3.33
C PRO A 25 9.57 -5.54 -2.23
N SER A 26 10.66 -6.22 -2.63
CA SER A 26 11.66 -6.70 -1.69
C SER A 26 12.48 -5.52 -1.17
N ARG A 27 13.20 -5.73 -0.06
CA ARG A 27 14.09 -4.70 0.49
C ARG A 27 15.22 -4.33 -0.46
N ASP A 28 15.66 -5.28 -1.27
CA ASP A 28 16.78 -5.10 -2.20
C ASP A 28 16.31 -4.71 -3.60
N ALA A 29 15.03 -4.38 -3.77
CA ALA A 29 14.50 -4.00 -5.06
C ALA A 29 15.07 -2.65 -5.51
N ASP A 30 15.56 -2.60 -6.76
CA ASP A 30 16.11 -1.40 -7.37
C ASP A 30 15.04 -0.53 -8.02
N GLY A 31 13.82 -1.01 -8.12
CA GLY A 31 12.72 -0.29 -8.74
C GLY A 31 11.37 -0.94 -8.49
N MET A 32 10.34 -0.31 -8.98
CA MET A 32 8.97 -0.82 -8.90
C MET A 32 8.21 -0.46 -10.17
N ASP A 33 7.02 -1.01 -10.31
CA ASP A 33 6.12 -0.70 -11.41
C ASP A 33 5.84 0.80 -11.46
N GLU A 34 5.95 1.39 -12.65
CA GLU A 34 5.77 2.82 -12.87
C GLU A 34 4.38 3.30 -12.42
N VAL A 35 3.34 2.53 -12.67
CA VAL A 35 1.98 2.89 -12.27
C VAL A 35 1.87 3.00 -10.75
N ILE A 36 2.43 2.04 -10.03
CA ILE A 36 2.45 2.02 -8.56
C ILE A 36 3.29 3.17 -8.04
N PHE A 37 4.46 3.41 -8.64
CA PHE A 37 5.33 4.51 -8.25
C PHE A 37 4.64 5.87 -8.39
N ASN A 38 3.97 6.11 -9.52
CA ASN A 38 3.28 7.36 -9.76
C ASN A 38 2.14 7.60 -8.76
N GLU A 39 1.46 6.55 -8.33
CA GLU A 39 0.42 6.64 -7.31
C GLU A 39 0.97 6.90 -5.90
N LEU A 40 2.16 6.39 -5.60
CA LEU A 40 2.74 6.44 -4.26
C LEU A 40 3.89 7.45 -4.13
N GLU A 41 4.18 8.23 -5.16
CA GLU A 41 5.30 9.16 -5.18
C GLU A 41 5.32 10.11 -3.98
N GLU A 42 4.18 10.74 -3.69
CA GLU A 42 4.04 11.66 -2.55
C GLU A 42 4.28 10.95 -1.22
N ALA A 43 3.72 9.76 -1.06
CA ALA A 43 3.89 8.97 0.16
C ALA A 43 5.34 8.57 0.37
N ILE A 44 6.02 8.16 -0.69
CA ILE A 44 7.45 7.78 -0.65
C ILE A 44 8.31 8.99 -0.27
N LEU A 45 8.03 10.14 -0.86
CA LEU A 45 8.75 11.39 -0.57
C LEU A 45 8.61 11.77 0.91
N HIS A 46 7.40 11.81 1.43
CA HIS A 46 7.16 12.16 2.82
C HIS A 46 7.78 11.15 3.79
N SER A 47 7.72 9.86 3.46
CA SER A 47 8.34 8.80 4.26
C SER A 47 9.85 8.96 4.33
N ALA A 48 10.50 9.22 3.21
CA ALA A 48 11.94 9.44 3.16
C ALA A 48 12.36 10.69 3.96
N LEU A 49 11.64 11.78 3.81
CA LEU A 49 11.94 13.04 4.49
C LEU A 49 11.78 12.94 6.02
N GLN A 50 10.77 12.21 6.51
CA GLN A 50 10.61 12.05 7.96
C GLN A 50 11.79 11.32 8.60
N TYR A 51 12.39 10.37 7.92
CA TYR A 51 13.56 9.66 8.42
C TYR A 51 14.84 10.50 8.32
N LEU A 52 15.02 11.20 7.21
CA LEU A 52 16.21 12.00 6.99
C LEU A 52 16.30 13.21 7.94
N LEU A 53 15.18 13.87 8.19
CA LEU A 53 15.15 15.09 9.01
C LEU A 53 15.35 14.85 10.50
N VAL A 54 15.23 13.59 10.97
CA VAL A 54 15.51 13.25 12.37
C VAL A 54 16.95 12.77 12.60
N LEU A 55 17.76 12.67 11.55
CA LEU A 55 19.17 12.26 11.70
C LEU A 55 19.93 13.27 12.55
N PRO A 56 20.70 12.79 13.56
CA PRO A 56 21.48 13.68 14.40
C PRO A 56 22.74 14.19 13.67
N ASN A 57 23.28 15.31 14.15
CA ASN A 57 24.56 15.86 13.72
C ASN A 57 24.65 16.26 12.24
N VAL A 58 23.53 16.60 11.63
CA VAL A 58 23.48 17.14 10.27
C VAL A 58 22.85 18.53 10.29
N ALA A 59 23.36 19.42 9.42
CA ALA A 59 22.94 20.82 9.39
C ALA A 59 21.45 20.99 9.00
N TRP A 60 20.91 20.07 8.22
CA TRP A 60 19.53 20.12 7.73
C TRP A 60 18.53 19.36 8.63
N SER A 61 18.95 18.89 9.78
CA SER A 61 18.05 18.20 10.74
C SER A 61 16.98 19.16 11.26
N ASP A 62 15.73 18.74 11.23
CA ASP A 62 14.59 19.53 11.69
C ASP A 62 13.49 18.59 12.15
N ARG A 63 13.27 18.51 13.46
CA ARG A 63 12.28 17.61 14.06
C ARG A 63 10.85 18.06 13.79
N GLU A 64 10.61 19.34 13.74
CA GLU A 64 9.26 19.87 13.47
C GLU A 64 8.83 19.55 12.04
N LEU A 65 9.74 19.75 11.10
CA LEU A 65 9.51 19.42 9.69
C LEU A 65 9.36 17.90 9.49
N ALA A 66 10.15 17.11 10.21
CA ALA A 66 10.02 15.66 10.20
C ALA A 66 8.63 15.21 10.67
N SER A 67 8.13 15.83 11.74
CA SER A 67 6.77 15.56 12.25
C SER A 67 5.70 15.94 11.23
N TYR A 68 5.87 17.04 10.53
CA TYR A 68 4.98 17.45 9.44
C TYR A 68 4.93 16.37 8.34
N HIS A 69 6.08 15.91 7.89
CA HIS A 69 6.14 14.88 6.83
C HIS A 69 5.59 13.53 7.31
N ALA A 70 5.79 13.17 8.58
CA ALA A 70 5.19 11.98 9.15
C ALA A 70 3.65 12.02 9.12
N LYS A 71 3.07 13.17 9.43
CA LYS A 71 1.62 13.36 9.35
C LYS A 71 1.12 13.29 7.90
N GLN A 72 1.83 13.90 6.97
CA GLN A 72 1.48 13.81 5.55
C GLN A 72 1.56 12.39 5.02
N PHE A 73 2.58 11.63 5.44
CA PHE A 73 2.70 10.23 5.08
C PHE A 73 1.51 9.41 5.56
N LEU A 74 1.12 9.56 6.82
CA LEU A 74 -0.04 8.86 7.38
C LEU A 74 -1.32 9.20 6.62
N ARG A 75 -1.50 10.47 6.28
CA ARG A 75 -2.65 10.94 5.50
C ARG A 75 -2.71 10.27 4.13
N GLU A 76 -1.59 10.24 3.42
CA GLU A 76 -1.48 9.57 2.12
C GLU A 76 -1.79 8.07 2.23
N MET A 77 -1.27 7.41 3.26
CA MET A 77 -1.51 5.98 3.47
C MET A 77 -2.97 5.67 3.76
N VAL A 78 -3.64 6.51 4.54
CA VAL A 78 -5.08 6.35 4.83
C VAL A 78 -5.90 6.51 3.54
N GLU A 79 -5.61 7.53 2.75
CA GLU A 79 -6.29 7.77 1.47
C GLU A 79 -6.09 6.59 0.49
N ARG A 80 -4.86 6.08 0.40
CA ARG A 80 -4.55 4.95 -0.48
C ARG A 80 -5.23 3.66 -0.03
N ARG A 81 -5.26 3.42 1.26
CA ARG A 81 -5.95 2.25 1.83
C ARG A 81 -7.46 2.32 1.55
N ALA A 82 -8.08 3.47 1.74
CA ALA A 82 -9.49 3.67 1.43
C ALA A 82 -9.78 3.41 -0.04
N ARG A 83 -8.93 3.93 -0.92
CA ARG A 83 -9.07 3.72 -2.38
C ARG A 83 -8.91 2.25 -2.75
N ALA A 84 -7.94 1.55 -2.16
CA ALA A 84 -7.73 0.13 -2.40
C ALA A 84 -8.93 -0.71 -1.93
N ASN A 85 -9.49 -0.39 -0.77
CA ASN A 85 -10.66 -1.09 -0.23
C ASN A 85 -11.91 -0.88 -1.10
N LEU A 86 -12.01 0.25 -1.76
CA LEU A 86 -13.11 0.56 -2.68
C LEU A 86 -12.89 -0.03 -4.09
N GLY A 87 -11.74 -0.65 -4.35
CA GLY A 87 -11.42 -1.21 -5.66
C GLY A 87 -11.36 -0.16 -6.76
N ASN A 88 -10.92 1.05 -6.45
CA ASN A 88 -10.91 2.21 -7.36
C ASN A 88 -12.30 2.66 -7.83
N MET A 89 -13.34 2.28 -7.12
CA MET A 89 -14.69 2.75 -7.45
C MET A 89 -14.81 4.25 -7.21
N ARG A 90 -15.35 4.95 -8.20
CA ARG A 90 -15.73 6.36 -8.10
C ARG A 90 -17.18 6.45 -7.68
N GLY A 91 -17.44 6.44 -6.40
CA GLY A 91 -18.79 6.51 -5.88
C GLY A 91 -18.85 7.27 -4.57
N VAL A 92 -20.02 7.78 -4.26
CA VAL A 92 -20.25 8.40 -2.95
C VAL A 92 -20.42 7.27 -1.93
N MET A 93 -19.58 7.27 -0.90
CA MET A 93 -19.76 6.35 0.21
C MET A 93 -20.98 6.74 1.00
N ARG A 94 -21.92 5.82 1.15
CA ARG A 94 -23.10 6.02 1.99
C ARG A 94 -23.06 5.03 3.14
N ALA A 95 -23.12 5.54 4.34
CA ALA A 95 -23.33 4.73 5.51
C ALA A 95 -24.81 4.77 5.87
N THR A 96 -25.43 3.60 6.01
CA THR A 96 -26.82 3.51 6.43
C THR A 96 -26.84 3.02 7.88
N ALA A 97 -27.46 3.80 8.76
CA ALA A 97 -27.62 3.37 10.15
C ALA A 97 -28.55 2.14 10.20
N PRO A 98 -28.24 1.14 11.04
CA PRO A 98 -29.14 0.01 11.22
C PRO A 98 -30.44 0.46 11.82
N LYS A 99 -31.55 -0.11 11.35
CA LYS A 99 -32.86 0.12 11.95
C LYS A 99 -33.00 -0.76 13.18
N PHE A 100 -33.20 -0.16 14.30
CA PHE A 100 -33.59 -0.86 15.52
C PHE A 100 -35.12 -0.85 15.61
N ALA A 101 -35.66 -2.03 15.60
CA ALA A 101 -37.11 -2.18 15.75
C ALA A 101 -37.49 -2.31 17.22
#